data_2834701278a74c2b5da0d179f79365b9
#
_entry.id   2834701278a74c2b5da0d179f79365b9
#
_cell.length_a   1.000
_cell.length_b   1.000
_cell.length_c   1.000
_cell.angle_alpha   90.00
_cell.angle_beta   90.00
_cell.angle_gamma   90.00
#
_symmetry.space_group_name_H-M   'P 1'
#
loop_
_entity.id
_entity.type
_entity.pdbx_description
1 polymer ?
#
loop_
_entity_poly.entity_id
_entity_poly.type
_entity_poly.pdbx_seq_one_letter_code
_entity_poly.pdbx_strand_id
1 'polypeptide(L)'
;MKQLGRVNFVLAAALCAAQLFAVEIHVDFAKDVRPVKPMHAVGQPPILGVRSFKLFRHLKEAGVPYSRLHDVGVYRPHMVDIPNIFRNFDADENDPMSYDFFYTDRLLEALLANNVEPWFRLGVSIENHCKEKAYNIYPPKDYAKWARICEHVIRHYTEGWADGYRWKITHWEIWNEPDNRKDPVENQQWRGTFPQFCELYAVASRHLKAKFPHLKIGGYGSCGYRLLSTPPEKRDKDMYHRVQCLYDFLAFAKKEKLPLDFFSYHSYLAPSDTVSHVALARKALDDAGYTRTELSLNEWLPVPSHEVLGTARQAADVCAEMLGLQGTSLDSAMIYDARCNIGTFSPLFNPFDYKPHKAYYAFKAFNELYKRKTEVLSSSSDPWRTWVVAARGEKDGAVVIAHTGDEEVPLVLDMSGRAGARPSPCGDVVNECRITDGTRTNEIVPLPTMLPPHSILVVIADYN
;
A
#
# COMPACT_ATOMS: atom_id res chain seq x y z
N MET A 1 -81.67 -12.21 12.28
CA MET A 1 -80.93 -13.45 11.95
C MET A 1 -80.11 -13.20 10.67
N LYS A 2 -78.82 -13.05 10.80
CA LYS A 2 -77.82 -13.30 9.76
C LYS A 2 -76.47 -13.44 10.46
N GLN A 3 -75.96 -14.67 10.44
CA GLN A 3 -74.63 -15.01 10.96
C GLN A 3 -73.54 -14.34 10.09
N LEU A 4 -72.61 -13.64 10.70
CA LEU A 4 -71.37 -13.22 10.04
C LEU A 4 -70.27 -14.24 10.40
N GLY A 5 -69.82 -14.96 9.42
CA GLY A 5 -68.69 -15.89 9.54
C GLY A 5 -67.38 -15.13 9.77
N ARG A 6 -66.60 -15.55 10.77
CA ARG A 6 -65.23 -15.14 10.99
C ARG A 6 -64.31 -15.87 10.00
N VAL A 7 -63.67 -15.11 9.13
CA VAL A 7 -62.56 -15.60 8.32
C VAL A 7 -61.28 -15.43 9.12
N ASN A 8 -60.70 -16.54 9.56
CA ASN A 8 -59.36 -16.56 10.15
C ASN A 8 -58.32 -16.46 9.03
N PHE A 9 -57.65 -15.32 8.92
CA PHE A 9 -56.42 -15.22 8.14
C PHE A 9 -55.28 -15.84 8.97
N VAL A 10 -54.83 -17.01 8.54
CA VAL A 10 -53.54 -17.58 9.00
C VAL A 10 -52.45 -16.90 8.18
N LEU A 11 -51.73 -15.97 8.80
CA LEU A 11 -50.47 -15.43 8.22
C LEU A 11 -49.43 -16.55 8.34
N ALA A 12 -49.18 -17.25 7.24
CA ALA A 12 -48.00 -18.09 7.12
C ALA A 12 -46.77 -17.15 6.90
N ALA A 13 -46.06 -16.85 7.96
CA ALA A 13 -44.72 -16.25 7.87
C ALA A 13 -43.78 -17.31 7.26
N ALA A 14 -43.50 -17.18 5.96
CA ALA A 14 -42.44 -17.93 5.36
C ALA A 14 -41.11 -17.35 5.88
N LEU A 15 -40.53 -18.02 6.87
CA LEU A 15 -39.12 -17.88 7.19
C LEU A 15 -38.34 -18.44 5.98
N CYS A 16 -37.90 -17.56 5.07
CA CYS A 16 -36.80 -17.87 4.20
C CYS A 16 -35.54 -17.98 5.08
N ALA A 17 -35.26 -19.18 5.57
CA ALA A 17 -33.92 -19.51 6.02
C ALA A 17 -33.03 -19.44 4.79
N ALA A 18 -32.26 -18.36 4.66
CA ALA A 18 -31.17 -18.32 3.68
C ALA A 18 -30.24 -19.48 4.06
N GLN A 19 -30.18 -20.51 3.22
CA GLN A 19 -29.18 -21.55 3.34
C GLN A 19 -27.83 -20.86 3.14
N LEU A 20 -27.08 -20.64 4.20
CA LEU A 20 -25.70 -20.19 4.13
C LEU A 20 -24.90 -21.32 3.47
N PHE A 21 -24.54 -21.14 2.22
CA PHE A 21 -23.62 -22.04 1.55
C PHE A 21 -22.25 -21.91 2.17
N ALA A 22 -21.60 -23.04 2.45
CA ALA A 22 -20.22 -23.05 2.94
C ALA A 22 -19.28 -22.39 1.94
N VAL A 23 -18.37 -21.57 2.46
CA VAL A 23 -17.24 -21.11 1.66
C VAL A 23 -16.22 -22.23 1.58
N GLU A 24 -15.95 -22.69 0.38
CA GLU A 24 -14.97 -23.73 0.08
C GLU A 24 -13.66 -23.06 -0.35
N ILE A 25 -12.59 -23.35 0.38
CA ILE A 25 -11.22 -22.90 0.11
C ILE A 25 -10.41 -24.12 -0.30
N HIS A 26 -9.83 -24.06 -1.50
CA HIS A 26 -8.92 -25.08 -2.01
C HIS A 26 -7.50 -24.53 -2.08
N VAL A 27 -6.52 -25.31 -1.61
CA VAL A 27 -5.09 -24.99 -1.64
C VAL A 27 -4.31 -26.21 -2.15
N ASP A 28 -3.50 -26.02 -3.18
CA ASP A 28 -2.58 -27.03 -3.69
C ASP A 28 -1.13 -26.57 -3.50
N PHE A 29 -0.46 -27.06 -2.45
CA PHE A 29 0.91 -26.72 -2.11
C PHE A 29 1.96 -27.26 -3.08
N ALA A 30 1.61 -28.21 -3.97
CA ALA A 30 2.51 -28.72 -5.00
C ALA A 30 2.54 -27.80 -6.25
N LYS A 31 1.60 -26.87 -6.38
CA LYS A 31 1.46 -26.06 -7.58
C LYS A 31 1.89 -24.62 -7.36
N ASP A 32 3.13 -24.31 -7.72
CA ASP A 32 3.67 -22.95 -7.69
C ASP A 32 2.96 -22.05 -8.70
N VAL A 33 2.70 -20.81 -8.29
CA VAL A 33 2.06 -19.78 -9.12
C VAL A 33 3.03 -18.67 -9.44
N ARG A 34 3.59 -18.01 -8.41
CA ARG A 34 4.51 -16.86 -8.54
C ARG A 34 5.24 -16.58 -7.23
N PRO A 35 6.26 -15.71 -7.21
CA PRO A 35 6.79 -15.19 -5.96
C PRO A 35 5.74 -14.40 -5.17
N VAL A 36 5.79 -14.49 -3.84
CA VAL A 36 5.02 -13.58 -2.97
C VAL A 36 5.69 -12.21 -2.99
N LYS A 37 4.91 -11.18 -3.33
CA LYS A 37 5.37 -9.81 -3.54
C LYS A 37 5.20 -8.97 -2.28
N PRO A 38 5.91 -7.82 -2.14
CA PRO A 38 5.85 -6.95 -0.96
C PRO A 38 4.57 -6.09 -0.93
N MET A 39 3.39 -6.69 -0.71
CA MET A 39 2.10 -5.98 -0.65
C MET A 39 1.83 -5.37 0.73
N HIS A 40 2.64 -5.68 1.76
CA HIS A 40 2.52 -5.23 3.14
C HIS A 40 3.58 -4.19 3.53
N ALA A 41 3.94 -3.31 2.60
CA ALA A 41 4.78 -2.14 2.90
C ALA A 41 3.93 -0.95 3.41
N VAL A 42 4.59 0.10 3.90
CA VAL A 42 3.90 1.26 4.49
C VAL A 42 4.26 2.55 3.77
N GLY A 43 3.28 3.46 3.65
CA GLY A 43 3.41 4.74 2.97
C GLY A 43 4.12 5.82 3.80
N GLN A 44 4.09 5.74 5.13
CA GLN A 44 4.89 6.54 6.05
C GLN A 44 5.25 5.71 7.27
N PRO A 45 6.38 6.02 7.92
CA PRO A 45 6.73 5.38 9.18
C PRO A 45 5.86 5.90 10.34
N PRO A 46 5.81 5.20 11.49
CA PRO A 46 4.97 5.57 12.61
C PRO A 46 5.51 6.76 13.39
N ILE A 47 5.84 7.86 12.72
CA ILE A 47 6.33 9.09 13.35
C ILE A 47 5.22 10.11 13.50
N LEU A 48 4.97 10.54 14.74
CA LEU A 48 4.25 11.77 15.07
C LEU A 48 4.91 12.51 16.25
N GLY A 49 5.81 11.88 16.96
CA GLY A 49 6.52 12.43 18.12
C GLY A 49 7.56 11.44 18.66
N VAL A 50 8.32 11.86 19.66
CA VAL A 50 9.41 11.04 20.25
C VAL A 50 8.93 9.66 20.72
N ARG A 51 7.71 9.59 21.26
CA ARG A 51 7.14 8.32 21.75
C ARG A 51 6.82 7.34 20.64
N SER A 52 6.45 7.83 19.45
CA SER A 52 6.09 6.98 18.31
C SER A 52 7.28 6.25 17.69
N PHE A 53 8.53 6.69 17.93
CA PHE A 53 9.72 5.91 17.55
C PHE A 53 9.74 4.49 18.12
N LYS A 54 9.09 4.25 19.27
CA LYS A 54 8.97 2.90 19.84
C LYS A 54 8.13 1.96 18.97
N LEU A 55 7.33 2.49 18.05
CA LEU A 55 6.47 1.71 17.16
C LEU A 55 7.22 1.11 15.96
N PHE A 56 8.44 1.59 15.65
CA PHE A 56 9.24 1.02 14.55
C PHE A 56 9.51 -0.47 14.72
N ARG A 57 9.65 -0.96 15.96
CA ARG A 57 9.77 -2.40 16.25
C ARG A 57 8.62 -3.22 15.66
N HIS A 58 7.41 -2.67 15.64
CA HIS A 58 6.24 -3.35 15.08
C HIS A 58 6.32 -3.51 13.55
N LEU A 59 6.98 -2.58 12.85
CA LEU A 59 7.27 -2.75 11.42
C LEU A 59 8.17 -3.96 11.21
N LYS A 60 9.23 -4.09 12.02
CA LYS A 60 10.12 -5.27 12.01
C LYS A 60 9.38 -6.57 12.35
N GLU A 61 8.55 -6.55 13.40
CA GLU A 61 7.75 -7.71 13.83
C GLU A 61 6.74 -8.17 12.76
N ALA A 62 6.21 -7.23 11.98
CA ALA A 62 5.31 -7.50 10.86
C ALA A 62 6.06 -7.76 9.53
N GLY A 63 7.40 -7.75 9.54
CA GLY A 63 8.22 -7.99 8.37
C GLY A 63 8.02 -6.99 7.24
N VAL A 64 7.65 -5.74 7.57
CA VAL A 64 7.41 -4.66 6.60
C VAL A 64 8.68 -4.43 5.79
N PRO A 65 8.65 -4.59 4.43
CA PRO A 65 9.86 -4.51 3.63
C PRO A 65 10.29 -3.08 3.30
N TYR A 66 9.33 -2.18 3.06
CA TYR A 66 9.56 -0.80 2.65
C TYR A 66 8.75 0.21 3.46
N SER A 67 9.30 1.42 3.60
CA SER A 67 8.54 2.59 4.02
C SER A 67 8.74 3.73 3.03
N ARG A 68 7.68 4.14 2.33
CA ARG A 68 7.71 5.32 1.49
C ARG A 68 7.75 6.57 2.36
N LEU A 69 8.57 7.54 1.97
CA LEU A 69 8.80 8.76 2.73
C LEU A 69 8.01 9.93 2.13
N HIS A 70 6.73 10.02 2.50
CA HIS A 70 5.84 11.12 2.16
C HIS A 70 5.11 11.58 3.41
N ASP A 71 4.83 12.88 3.56
CA ASP A 71 4.18 13.48 4.74
C ASP A 71 4.85 13.14 6.08
N VAL A 72 6.17 12.96 6.07
CA VAL A 72 6.92 12.55 7.25
C VAL A 72 7.36 13.77 8.06
N GLY A 73 6.68 13.99 9.18
CA GLY A 73 7.05 15.09 10.07
C GLY A 73 6.43 14.92 11.45
N VAL A 74 7.17 15.36 12.48
CA VAL A 74 6.71 15.34 13.88
C VAL A 74 6.00 16.64 14.23
N TYR A 75 6.17 17.64 13.59
CA TYR A 75 5.61 18.97 13.63
C TYR A 75 6.07 19.67 12.35
N ARG A 76 6.70 20.65 12.25
CA ARG A 76 7.37 21.24 11.10
C ARG A 76 8.87 21.28 11.37
N PRO A 77 9.70 21.13 10.37
CA PRO A 77 9.48 20.85 8.95
C PRO A 77 9.24 19.37 8.66
N HIS A 78 8.62 19.04 7.52
CA HIS A 78 8.59 17.67 7.00
C HIS A 78 10.01 17.22 6.63
N MET A 79 10.50 16.21 7.33
CA MET A 79 11.92 15.87 7.39
C MET A 79 12.55 15.52 6.05
N VAL A 80 11.76 14.92 5.15
CA VAL A 80 12.24 14.37 3.87
C VAL A 80 11.99 15.29 2.68
N ASP A 81 11.30 16.41 2.89
CA ASP A 81 11.00 17.35 1.81
C ASP A 81 12.25 18.07 1.35
N ILE A 82 12.48 18.09 0.05
CA ILE A 82 13.66 18.75 -0.54
C ILE A 82 13.80 20.21 -0.07
N PRO A 83 12.71 21.02 0.00
CA PRO A 83 12.82 22.40 0.51
C PRO A 83 13.14 22.49 2.02
N ASN A 84 13.11 21.42 2.76
CA ASN A 84 13.53 21.39 4.17
C ASN A 84 14.97 20.90 4.32
N ILE A 85 15.40 20.01 3.44
CA ILE A 85 16.79 19.56 3.38
C ILE A 85 17.67 20.67 2.76
N PHE A 86 17.24 21.28 1.67
CA PHE A 86 17.93 22.37 0.97
C PHE A 86 17.03 23.63 0.96
N ARG A 87 17.13 24.45 1.99
CA ARG A 87 16.12 25.51 2.25
C ARG A 87 16.23 26.72 1.34
N ASN A 88 17.45 27.15 1.04
CA ASN A 88 17.71 28.30 0.19
C ASN A 88 18.07 27.84 -1.22
N PHE A 89 17.12 27.92 -2.14
CA PHE A 89 17.34 27.51 -3.51
C PHE A 89 18.46 28.28 -4.23
N ASP A 90 18.83 29.48 -3.75
CA ASP A 90 19.90 30.30 -4.31
C ASP A 90 21.29 30.00 -3.75
N ALA A 91 21.37 29.16 -2.68
CA ALA A 91 22.65 28.71 -2.14
C ALA A 91 23.38 27.79 -3.14
N ASP A 92 24.67 27.59 -2.94
CA ASP A 92 25.48 26.66 -3.73
C ASP A 92 25.08 25.21 -3.37
N GLU A 93 24.60 24.48 -4.37
CA GLU A 93 24.21 23.06 -4.21
C GLU A 93 25.40 22.12 -4.01
N ASN A 94 26.62 22.55 -4.27
CA ASN A 94 27.84 21.78 -4.03
C ASN A 94 28.42 21.98 -2.62
N ASP A 95 27.94 22.99 -1.89
CA ASP A 95 28.36 23.24 -0.51
C ASP A 95 27.53 22.37 0.46
N PRO A 96 28.16 21.42 1.20
CA PRO A 96 27.48 20.61 2.22
C PRO A 96 26.74 21.45 3.25
N MET A 97 27.19 22.64 3.58
CA MET A 97 26.56 23.54 4.55
C MET A 97 25.24 24.12 4.09
N SER A 98 24.91 23.96 2.80
CA SER A 98 23.59 24.35 2.26
C SER A 98 22.47 23.34 2.56
N TYR A 99 22.81 22.18 3.14
CA TYR A 99 21.89 21.07 3.43
C TYR A 99 21.69 20.85 4.94
N ASP A 100 20.48 20.48 5.33
CA ASP A 100 20.11 20.08 6.68
C ASP A 100 19.57 18.65 6.67
N PHE A 101 20.43 17.68 6.93
CA PHE A 101 20.08 16.26 6.94
C PHE A 101 19.64 15.74 8.31
N PHE A 102 19.79 16.53 9.38
CA PHE A 102 19.70 16.07 10.76
C PHE A 102 18.46 15.23 11.07
N TYR A 103 17.26 15.69 10.69
CA TYR A 103 16.03 14.96 10.97
C TYR A 103 15.82 13.77 10.04
N THR A 104 16.22 13.91 8.78
CA THR A 104 16.10 12.85 7.77
C THR A 104 17.03 11.68 8.12
N ASP A 105 18.24 11.95 8.57
CA ASP A 105 19.20 10.95 9.05
C ASP A 105 18.61 10.08 10.16
N ARG A 106 18.05 10.71 11.20
CA ARG A 106 17.46 10.00 12.34
C ARG A 106 16.28 9.10 11.93
N LEU A 107 15.51 9.55 10.94
CA LEU A 107 14.42 8.77 10.40
C LEU A 107 14.93 7.54 9.67
N LEU A 108 15.89 7.71 8.75
CA LEU A 108 16.42 6.62 7.96
C LEU A 108 17.18 5.61 8.82
N GLU A 109 17.97 6.08 9.80
CA GLU A 109 18.60 5.23 10.83
C GLU A 109 17.56 4.34 11.54
N ALA A 110 16.44 4.93 11.96
CA ALA A 110 15.39 4.18 12.67
C ALA A 110 14.70 3.13 11.77
N LEU A 111 14.47 3.43 10.51
CA LEU A 111 13.92 2.47 9.54
C LEU A 111 14.88 1.30 9.31
N LEU A 112 16.13 1.60 8.97
CA LEU A 112 17.14 0.58 8.65
C LEU A 112 17.50 -0.28 9.87
N ALA A 113 17.53 0.28 11.09
CA ALA A 113 17.69 -0.48 12.33
C ALA A 113 16.54 -1.49 12.56
N ASN A 114 15.40 -1.28 11.94
CA ASN A 114 14.25 -2.17 11.99
C ASN A 114 14.06 -3.01 10.71
N ASN A 115 15.07 -3.10 9.85
CA ASN A 115 15.08 -3.84 8.58
C ASN A 115 14.02 -3.36 7.59
N VAL A 116 13.65 -2.08 7.63
CA VAL A 116 12.71 -1.44 6.69
C VAL A 116 13.51 -0.59 5.71
N GLU A 117 13.49 -0.91 4.42
CA GLU A 117 14.18 -0.12 3.40
C GLU A 117 13.39 1.17 3.11
N PRO A 118 14.01 2.36 3.17
CA PRO A 118 13.35 3.58 2.75
C PRO A 118 13.05 3.58 1.23
N TRP A 119 11.83 4.00 0.86
CA TRP A 119 11.46 4.37 -0.50
C TRP A 119 11.38 5.89 -0.55
N PHE A 120 12.42 6.53 -1.07
CA PHE A 120 12.61 7.97 -0.88
C PHE A 120 11.85 8.78 -1.95
N ARG A 121 10.89 9.61 -1.52
CA ARG A 121 10.17 10.53 -2.38
C ARG A 121 10.93 11.88 -2.43
N LEU A 122 11.50 12.21 -3.60
CA LEU A 122 12.13 13.48 -3.90
C LEU A 122 11.04 14.50 -4.30
N GLY A 123 10.76 15.48 -3.46
CA GLY A 123 9.70 16.46 -3.69
C GLY A 123 9.19 17.06 -2.39
N VAL A 124 7.89 17.26 -2.28
CA VAL A 124 7.24 17.94 -1.14
C VAL A 124 6.02 17.17 -0.64
N SER A 125 5.66 17.39 0.62
CA SER A 125 4.45 16.86 1.26
C SER A 125 3.25 17.77 1.03
N ILE A 126 2.03 17.23 1.09
CA ILE A 126 0.79 17.98 0.92
C ILE A 126 0.64 19.06 2.01
N GLU A 127 1.04 18.77 3.24
CA GLU A 127 0.98 19.70 4.36
C GLU A 127 2.07 20.78 4.28
N ASN A 128 3.01 20.66 3.34
CA ASN A 128 4.09 21.63 3.17
C ASN A 128 3.74 22.72 2.14
N HIS A 129 2.58 23.32 2.26
CA HIS A 129 2.07 24.39 1.39
C HIS A 129 2.23 25.80 2.00
N CYS A 130 3.20 25.99 2.88
CA CYS A 130 3.48 27.28 3.49
C CYS A 130 3.97 28.29 2.45
N LYS A 131 3.33 29.46 2.39
CA LYS A 131 3.61 30.51 1.39
C LYS A 131 5.01 31.11 1.49
N GLU A 132 5.67 30.98 2.63
CA GLU A 132 6.99 31.57 2.89
C GLU A 132 8.16 30.72 2.37
N LYS A 133 7.89 29.51 1.84
CA LYS A 133 8.96 28.64 1.32
C LYS A 133 9.23 28.91 -0.15
N ALA A 134 10.48 29.15 -0.49
CA ALA A 134 10.90 29.70 -1.77
C ALA A 134 10.51 28.90 -3.01
N TYR A 135 10.41 27.56 -2.92
CA TYR A 135 10.11 26.70 -4.05
C TYR A 135 9.32 25.44 -3.70
N ASN A 136 8.68 25.44 -2.60
CA ASN A 136 7.89 24.37 -2.01
C ASN A 136 7.08 23.57 -3.06
N ILE A 137 5.77 23.78 -3.15
CA ILE A 137 4.90 23.16 -4.17
C ILE A 137 4.91 23.89 -5.52
N TYR A 138 5.67 24.97 -5.62
CA TYR A 138 5.83 25.71 -6.88
C TYR A 138 6.91 25.05 -7.77
N PRO A 139 6.79 25.17 -9.10
CA PRO A 139 7.87 24.75 -10.00
C PRO A 139 9.19 25.41 -9.59
N PRO A 140 10.27 24.63 -9.37
CA PRO A 140 11.59 25.22 -9.18
C PRO A 140 11.98 26.12 -10.34
N LYS A 141 12.61 27.26 -10.08
CA LYS A 141 13.02 28.20 -11.12
C LYS A 141 14.14 27.67 -12.04
N ASP A 142 14.84 26.61 -11.63
CA ASP A 142 15.86 25.88 -12.39
C ASP A 142 15.73 24.37 -12.11
N TYR A 143 15.21 23.62 -13.06
CA TYR A 143 15.00 22.17 -12.94
C TYR A 143 16.33 21.40 -12.92
N ALA A 144 17.36 21.89 -13.61
CA ALA A 144 18.68 21.26 -13.60
C ALA A 144 19.34 21.39 -12.21
N LYS A 145 19.22 22.56 -11.58
CA LYS A 145 19.69 22.76 -10.20
C LYS A 145 18.92 21.89 -9.22
N TRP A 146 17.58 21.79 -9.37
CA TRP A 146 16.77 20.91 -8.53
C TRP A 146 17.22 19.44 -8.66
N ALA A 147 17.52 18.99 -9.86
CA ALA A 147 18.04 17.64 -10.10
C ALA A 147 19.41 17.41 -9.43
N ARG A 148 20.33 18.41 -9.45
CA ARG A 148 21.63 18.33 -8.75
C ARG A 148 21.47 18.35 -7.23
N ILE A 149 20.52 19.11 -6.68
CA ILE A 149 20.17 19.05 -5.25
C ILE A 149 19.73 17.63 -4.89
N CYS A 150 18.83 17.02 -5.69
CA CYS A 150 18.40 15.63 -5.50
C CYS A 150 19.57 14.63 -5.65
N GLU A 151 20.49 14.84 -6.57
CA GLU A 151 21.74 14.04 -6.68
C GLU A 151 22.52 14.06 -5.37
N HIS A 152 22.71 15.22 -4.74
CA HIS A 152 23.45 15.33 -3.48
C HIS A 152 22.71 14.66 -2.31
N VAL A 153 21.38 14.70 -2.27
CA VAL A 153 20.59 13.93 -1.30
C VAL A 153 20.82 12.42 -1.48
N ILE A 154 20.80 11.92 -2.71
CA ILE A 154 21.10 10.51 -3.00
C ILE A 154 22.53 10.16 -2.58
N ARG A 155 23.51 10.99 -2.96
CA ARG A 155 24.92 10.77 -2.60
C ARG A 155 25.18 10.78 -1.11
N HIS A 156 24.45 11.63 -0.36
CA HIS A 156 24.56 11.65 1.10
C HIS A 156 24.21 10.27 1.69
N TYR A 157 23.15 9.66 1.25
CA TYR A 157 22.67 8.38 1.79
C TYR A 157 23.33 7.14 1.19
N THR A 158 23.85 7.22 -0.04
CA THR A 158 24.36 6.04 -0.75
C THR A 158 25.87 6.05 -0.99
N GLU A 159 26.53 7.22 -0.97
CA GLU A 159 27.94 7.36 -1.28
C GLU A 159 28.77 8.04 -0.17
N GLY A 160 28.13 8.53 0.90
CA GLY A 160 28.80 9.18 2.04
C GLY A 160 29.16 10.64 1.83
N TRP A 161 28.54 11.33 0.87
CA TRP A 161 28.75 12.77 0.67
C TRP A 161 28.27 13.58 1.87
N ALA A 162 28.97 14.67 2.21
CA ALA A 162 28.65 15.55 3.34
C ALA A 162 28.58 14.80 4.70
N ASP A 163 29.58 13.97 5.00
CA ASP A 163 29.63 13.11 6.18
C ASP A 163 28.43 12.16 6.32
N GLY A 164 27.87 11.78 5.18
CA GLY A 164 26.67 10.94 5.09
C GLY A 164 26.97 9.44 5.19
N TYR A 165 26.10 8.65 4.58
CA TYR A 165 26.02 7.21 4.75
C TYR A 165 26.29 6.44 3.44
N ARG A 166 26.44 5.11 3.54
CA ARG A 166 26.55 4.18 2.43
C ARG A 166 25.48 3.10 2.55
N TRP A 167 24.24 3.56 2.65
CA TRP A 167 23.10 2.66 2.80
C TRP A 167 22.59 2.14 1.46
N LYS A 168 21.97 0.96 1.49
CA LYS A 168 21.23 0.44 0.35
C LYS A 168 19.82 1.04 0.37
N ILE A 169 19.59 2.04 -0.48
CA ILE A 169 18.26 2.61 -0.75
C ILE A 169 18.05 2.51 -2.26
N THR A 170 17.13 1.65 -2.67
CA THR A 170 16.99 1.26 -4.08
C THR A 170 16.11 2.20 -4.88
N HIS A 171 14.98 2.65 -4.30
CA HIS A 171 13.95 3.40 -5.02
C HIS A 171 13.94 4.88 -4.65
N TRP A 172 13.95 5.73 -5.69
CA TRP A 172 13.94 7.19 -5.59
C TRP A 172 12.85 7.73 -6.47
N GLU A 173 11.79 8.24 -5.85
CA GLU A 173 10.57 8.69 -6.50
C GLU A 173 10.59 10.19 -6.74
N ILE A 174 10.30 10.61 -7.98
CA ILE A 174 10.22 12.02 -8.34
C ILE A 174 8.79 12.50 -8.13
N TRP A 175 8.62 13.37 -7.12
CA TRP A 175 7.39 14.08 -6.75
C TRP A 175 6.30 13.22 -6.10
N ASN A 176 5.10 13.85 -5.92
CA ASN A 176 3.86 13.25 -5.40
C ASN A 176 2.66 14.02 -5.93
N GLU A 177 1.68 13.34 -6.51
CA GLU A 177 0.38 13.84 -6.95
C GLU A 177 0.40 15.22 -7.68
N PRO A 178 1.26 15.44 -8.69
CA PRO A 178 1.22 16.68 -9.45
C PRO A 178 -0.09 16.85 -10.23
N ASP A 179 -0.84 15.75 -10.41
CA ASP A 179 -2.16 15.65 -11.04
C ASP A 179 -3.33 15.79 -10.04
N ASN A 180 -3.08 16.18 -8.79
CA ASN A 180 -4.09 16.23 -7.72
C ASN A 180 -5.32 17.06 -8.10
N ARG A 181 -5.10 18.24 -8.71
CA ARG A 181 -6.15 19.12 -9.22
C ARG A 181 -5.83 19.60 -10.63
N LYS A 182 -6.89 19.81 -11.43
CA LYS A 182 -6.77 20.37 -12.79
C LYS A 182 -6.31 21.82 -12.76
N ASP A 183 -6.81 22.60 -11.80
CA ASP A 183 -6.41 24.00 -11.59
C ASP A 183 -5.15 24.04 -10.72
N PRO A 184 -4.02 24.60 -11.24
CA PRO A 184 -2.79 24.73 -10.45
C PRO A 184 -2.97 25.56 -9.17
N VAL A 185 -3.90 26.52 -9.14
CA VAL A 185 -4.16 27.35 -7.95
C VAL A 185 -4.82 26.55 -6.83
N GLU A 186 -5.61 25.52 -7.18
CA GLU A 186 -6.27 24.63 -6.23
C GLU A 186 -5.37 23.43 -5.85
N ASN A 187 -4.32 23.16 -6.62
CA ASN A 187 -3.45 22.00 -6.42
C ASN A 187 -2.54 22.19 -5.20
N GLN A 188 -2.64 21.33 -4.23
CA GLN A 188 -1.87 21.37 -2.97
C GLN A 188 -0.53 20.64 -3.04
N GLN A 189 -0.21 20.00 -4.18
CA GLN A 189 1.01 19.25 -4.40
C GLN A 189 1.91 19.90 -5.48
N TRP A 190 1.31 20.61 -6.45
CA TRP A 190 2.04 21.20 -7.57
C TRP A 190 1.33 22.45 -8.08
N ARG A 191 1.91 23.62 -7.88
CA ARG A 191 1.38 24.94 -8.32
C ARG A 191 1.77 25.35 -9.74
N GLY A 192 2.28 24.40 -10.52
CA GLY A 192 2.54 24.52 -11.95
C GLY A 192 1.49 23.79 -12.78
N THR A 193 1.62 23.91 -14.12
CA THR A 193 0.87 23.07 -15.05
C THR A 193 1.43 21.65 -15.08
N PHE A 194 0.62 20.67 -15.49
CA PHE A 194 1.08 19.29 -15.62
C PHE A 194 2.22 19.12 -16.66
N PRO A 195 2.22 19.81 -17.82
CA PRO A 195 3.38 19.84 -18.71
C PRO A 195 4.69 20.32 -18.04
N GLN A 196 4.63 21.36 -17.18
CA GLN A 196 5.82 21.80 -16.42
C GLN A 196 6.33 20.71 -15.46
N PHE A 197 5.42 19.93 -14.87
CA PHE A 197 5.83 18.74 -14.11
C PHE A 197 6.52 17.70 -14.99
N CYS A 198 5.97 17.40 -16.16
CA CYS A 198 6.60 16.47 -17.12
C CYS A 198 8.02 16.92 -17.51
N GLU A 199 8.25 18.22 -17.69
CA GLU A 199 9.58 18.80 -17.95
C GLU A 199 10.51 18.62 -16.75
N LEU A 200 10.05 18.91 -15.52
CA LEU A 200 10.83 18.63 -14.29
C LEU A 200 11.22 17.16 -14.21
N TYR A 201 10.25 16.26 -14.43
CA TYR A 201 10.50 14.82 -14.43
C TYR A 201 11.55 14.44 -15.47
N ALA A 202 11.46 14.96 -16.69
CA ALA A 202 12.41 14.67 -17.76
C ALA A 202 13.84 15.08 -17.41
N VAL A 203 14.02 16.30 -16.89
CA VAL A 203 15.33 16.80 -16.47
C VAL A 203 15.88 15.96 -15.31
N ALA A 204 15.08 15.75 -14.28
CA ALA A 204 15.51 15.04 -13.07
C ALA A 204 15.80 13.56 -13.36
N SER A 205 14.90 12.84 -14.05
CA SER A 205 15.06 11.40 -14.29
C SER A 205 16.28 11.09 -15.15
N ARG A 206 16.54 11.89 -16.20
CA ARG A 206 17.75 11.74 -17.04
C ARG A 206 19.01 11.99 -16.23
N HIS A 207 19.04 13.07 -15.45
CA HIS A 207 20.20 13.43 -14.64
C HIS A 207 20.50 12.34 -13.60
N LEU A 208 19.51 11.98 -12.82
CA LEU A 208 19.66 10.99 -11.73
C LEU A 208 20.00 9.60 -12.28
N LYS A 209 19.37 9.16 -13.37
CA LYS A 209 19.67 7.86 -13.96
C LYS A 209 21.07 7.79 -14.58
N ALA A 210 21.55 8.90 -15.14
CA ALA A 210 22.93 8.99 -15.65
C ALA A 210 23.97 8.89 -14.52
N LYS A 211 23.68 9.48 -13.35
CA LYS A 211 24.56 9.45 -12.17
C LYS A 211 24.48 8.11 -11.43
N PHE A 212 23.29 7.54 -11.31
CA PHE A 212 22.99 6.34 -10.53
C PHE A 212 22.30 5.27 -11.40
N PRO A 213 23.00 4.67 -12.39
CA PRO A 213 22.38 3.71 -13.29
C PRO A 213 21.86 2.44 -12.60
N HIS A 214 22.39 2.12 -11.42
CA HIS A 214 22.00 0.97 -10.60
C HIS A 214 20.79 1.21 -9.69
N LEU A 215 20.40 2.47 -9.45
CA LEU A 215 19.23 2.82 -8.67
C LEU A 215 17.97 2.87 -9.54
N LYS A 216 16.82 2.67 -8.90
CA LYS A 216 15.53 2.78 -9.55
C LYS A 216 14.99 4.20 -9.39
N ILE A 217 14.86 4.88 -10.52
CA ILE A 217 14.31 6.24 -10.59
C ILE A 217 12.94 6.17 -11.27
N GLY A 218 11.93 6.71 -10.64
CA GLY A 218 10.57 6.63 -11.16
C GLY A 218 9.62 7.62 -10.50
N GLY A 219 8.37 7.35 -10.56
CA GLY A 219 7.29 8.16 -10.00
C GLY A 219 6.03 8.02 -10.84
N TYR A 220 5.09 8.93 -10.72
CA TYR A 220 5.15 10.21 -10.00
C TYR A 220 4.20 10.28 -8.78
N GLY A 221 3.73 9.11 -8.29
CA GLY A 221 2.69 9.08 -7.26
C GLY A 221 1.38 9.70 -7.77
N SER A 222 0.83 9.19 -8.88
CA SER A 222 -0.44 9.68 -9.44
C SER A 222 -1.57 9.57 -8.42
N CYS A 223 -2.44 10.57 -8.37
CA CYS A 223 -3.59 10.63 -7.46
C CYS A 223 -4.66 9.54 -7.71
N GLY A 224 -4.41 8.66 -8.68
CA GLY A 224 -5.20 7.46 -8.98
C GLY A 224 -6.40 7.66 -9.89
N TYR A 225 -7.12 6.57 -10.14
CA TYR A 225 -8.05 6.44 -11.26
C TYR A 225 -9.49 6.17 -10.82
N ARG A 226 -9.92 6.75 -9.70
CA ARG A 226 -11.29 6.58 -9.16
C ARG A 226 -12.42 6.88 -10.16
N LEU A 227 -12.14 7.62 -11.25
CA LEU A 227 -13.08 7.85 -12.34
C LEU A 227 -13.75 6.56 -12.82
N LEU A 228 -12.99 5.46 -12.85
CA LEU A 228 -13.44 4.18 -13.40
C LEU A 228 -14.49 3.50 -12.53
N SER A 229 -14.39 3.64 -11.20
CA SER A 229 -15.32 3.08 -10.22
C SER A 229 -16.37 4.11 -9.74
N THR A 230 -16.36 5.33 -10.29
CA THR A 230 -17.30 6.39 -9.90
C THR A 230 -18.46 6.43 -10.88
N PRO A 231 -19.74 6.37 -10.41
CA PRO A 231 -20.92 6.54 -11.24
C PRO A 231 -20.86 7.85 -12.03
N PRO A 232 -21.35 7.90 -13.29
CA PRO A 232 -21.20 9.05 -14.18
C PRO A 232 -21.64 10.37 -13.59
N GLU A 233 -22.75 10.37 -12.82
CA GLU A 233 -23.35 11.55 -12.19
C GLU A 233 -22.53 12.12 -11.03
N LYS A 234 -21.55 11.35 -10.50
CA LYS A 234 -20.66 11.77 -9.41
C LYS A 234 -19.25 12.12 -9.90
N ARG A 235 -19.00 12.06 -11.21
CA ARG A 235 -17.69 12.36 -11.78
C ARG A 235 -17.45 13.86 -11.88
N ASP A 236 -16.25 14.28 -11.51
CA ASP A 236 -15.82 15.69 -11.56
C ASP A 236 -14.66 15.94 -12.54
N LYS A 237 -14.34 17.21 -12.75
CA LYS A 237 -13.26 17.64 -13.65
C LYS A 237 -11.88 17.08 -13.29
N ASP A 238 -11.62 16.88 -12.00
CA ASP A 238 -10.32 16.43 -11.51
C ASP A 238 -10.15 14.92 -11.71
N MET A 239 -11.22 14.13 -11.62
CA MET A 239 -11.18 12.69 -11.96
C MET A 239 -10.81 12.47 -13.42
N TYR A 240 -11.40 13.23 -14.35
CA TYR A 240 -11.02 13.17 -15.77
C TYR A 240 -9.60 13.63 -16.01
N HIS A 241 -9.19 14.72 -15.32
CA HIS A 241 -7.84 15.25 -15.41
C HIS A 241 -6.79 14.21 -15.03
N ARG A 242 -6.95 13.49 -13.92
CA ARG A 242 -5.99 12.48 -13.44
C ARG A 242 -5.80 11.34 -14.44
N VAL A 243 -6.90 10.85 -15.03
CA VAL A 243 -6.80 9.81 -16.08
C VAL A 243 -6.12 10.38 -17.34
N GLN A 244 -6.41 11.62 -17.72
CA GLN A 244 -5.73 12.27 -18.86
C GLN A 244 -4.23 12.43 -18.59
N CYS A 245 -3.86 12.85 -17.38
CA CYS A 245 -2.46 13.00 -16.97
C CYS A 245 -1.65 11.69 -17.08
N LEU A 246 -2.26 10.54 -16.79
CA LEU A 246 -1.60 9.25 -17.01
C LEU A 246 -1.15 9.08 -18.47
N TYR A 247 -2.08 9.28 -19.40
CA TYR A 247 -1.79 9.10 -20.82
C TYR A 247 -0.85 10.17 -21.36
N ASP A 248 -1.02 11.43 -20.95
CA ASP A 248 -0.15 12.53 -21.35
C ASP A 248 1.28 12.32 -20.86
N PHE A 249 1.46 11.90 -19.60
CA PHE A 249 2.77 11.58 -19.04
C PHE A 249 3.45 10.44 -19.82
N LEU A 250 2.74 9.35 -20.05
CA LEU A 250 3.29 8.19 -20.75
C LEU A 250 3.61 8.49 -22.22
N ALA A 251 2.77 9.28 -22.90
CA ALA A 251 3.04 9.73 -24.26
C ALA A 251 4.28 10.64 -24.33
N PHE A 252 4.40 11.56 -23.36
CA PHE A 252 5.57 12.43 -23.23
C PHE A 252 6.84 11.61 -22.90
N ALA A 253 6.76 10.72 -21.92
CA ALA A 253 7.87 9.87 -21.51
C ALA A 253 8.38 8.99 -22.68
N LYS A 254 7.47 8.41 -23.46
CA LYS A 254 7.79 7.62 -24.66
C LYS A 254 8.48 8.48 -25.73
N LYS A 255 7.90 9.65 -26.06
CA LYS A 255 8.45 10.59 -27.03
C LYS A 255 9.86 11.01 -26.66
N GLU A 256 10.06 11.37 -25.41
CA GLU A 256 11.33 11.84 -24.86
C GLU A 256 12.29 10.72 -24.46
N LYS A 257 11.87 9.45 -24.55
CA LYS A 257 12.64 8.25 -24.14
C LYS A 257 13.17 8.37 -22.71
N LEU A 258 12.27 8.72 -21.77
CA LEU A 258 12.65 8.95 -20.39
C LEU A 258 12.93 7.67 -19.63
N PRO A 259 13.88 7.68 -18.67
CA PRO A 259 13.97 6.64 -17.66
C PRO A 259 12.68 6.57 -16.82
N LEU A 260 12.13 5.36 -16.66
CA LEU A 260 10.99 5.08 -15.82
C LEU A 260 11.13 3.64 -15.29
N ASP A 261 11.94 3.48 -14.22
CA ASP A 261 12.20 2.15 -13.66
C ASP A 261 10.98 1.62 -12.91
N PHE A 262 10.19 2.50 -12.31
CA PHE A 262 8.88 2.20 -11.74
C PHE A 262 7.89 3.33 -11.99
N PHE A 263 6.62 2.98 -12.06
CA PHE A 263 5.48 3.91 -12.07
C PHE A 263 4.67 3.73 -10.81
N SER A 264 4.30 4.82 -10.15
CA SER A 264 3.57 4.80 -8.89
C SER A 264 2.24 5.55 -8.97
N TYR A 265 1.24 5.04 -8.25
CA TYR A 265 -0.09 5.64 -8.18
C TYR A 265 -0.78 5.31 -6.86
N HIS A 266 -1.94 5.94 -6.60
CA HIS A 266 -2.68 5.86 -5.35
C HIS A 266 -4.09 5.31 -5.54
N SER A 267 -4.67 4.71 -4.49
CA SER A 267 -6.06 4.26 -4.45
C SER A 267 -6.63 4.27 -3.04
N TYR A 268 -7.82 4.85 -2.89
CA TYR A 268 -8.59 4.88 -1.65
C TYR A 268 -10.01 4.34 -1.89
N LEU A 269 -10.09 3.20 -2.55
CA LEU A 269 -11.32 2.56 -3.00
C LEU A 269 -11.59 1.27 -2.22
N ALA A 270 -12.71 0.62 -2.48
CA ALA A 270 -12.95 -0.72 -1.98
C ALA A 270 -11.93 -1.71 -2.57
N PRO A 271 -11.58 -2.81 -1.87
CA PRO A 271 -10.55 -3.75 -2.32
C PRO A 271 -10.73 -4.25 -3.77
N SER A 272 -11.95 -4.61 -4.16
CA SER A 272 -12.25 -5.09 -5.52
C SER A 272 -12.00 -4.03 -6.60
N ASP A 273 -12.32 -2.76 -6.32
CA ASP A 273 -12.09 -1.66 -7.24
C ASP A 273 -10.59 -1.37 -7.39
N THR A 274 -9.86 -1.29 -6.27
CA THR A 274 -8.41 -1.09 -6.28
C THR A 274 -7.71 -2.19 -7.08
N VAL A 275 -8.04 -3.45 -6.83
CA VAL A 275 -7.48 -4.61 -7.55
C VAL A 275 -7.75 -4.52 -9.06
N SER A 276 -8.97 -4.12 -9.44
CA SER A 276 -9.35 -3.98 -10.85
C SER A 276 -8.58 -2.88 -11.60
N HIS A 277 -8.22 -1.79 -10.91
CA HIS A 277 -7.51 -0.65 -11.51
C HIS A 277 -6.05 -0.94 -11.86
N VAL A 278 -5.44 -1.97 -11.26
CA VAL A 278 -4.06 -2.38 -11.59
C VAL A 278 -3.92 -2.71 -13.07
N ALA A 279 -4.90 -3.40 -13.64
CA ALA A 279 -4.89 -3.77 -15.06
C ALA A 279 -4.87 -2.55 -16.00
N LEU A 280 -5.56 -1.45 -15.63
CA LEU A 280 -5.51 -0.21 -16.41
C LEU A 280 -4.12 0.39 -16.43
N ALA A 281 -3.50 0.57 -15.25
CA ALA A 281 -2.18 1.18 -15.14
C ALA A 281 -1.13 0.32 -15.88
N ARG A 282 -1.17 -1.00 -15.73
CA ARG A 282 -0.28 -1.91 -16.46
C ARG A 282 -0.46 -1.82 -17.96
N LYS A 283 -1.72 -1.85 -18.43
CA LYS A 283 -2.02 -1.72 -19.86
C LYS A 283 -1.52 -0.40 -20.44
N ALA A 284 -1.71 0.72 -19.74
CA ALA A 284 -1.24 2.02 -20.19
C ALA A 284 0.29 2.07 -20.33
N LEU A 285 1.02 1.47 -19.38
CA LEU A 285 2.48 1.34 -19.45
C LEU A 285 2.92 0.46 -20.63
N ASP A 286 2.28 -0.68 -20.84
CA ASP A 286 2.60 -1.61 -21.93
C ASP A 286 2.36 -0.99 -23.31
N ASP A 287 1.23 -0.30 -23.49
CA ASP A 287 0.88 0.43 -24.73
C ASP A 287 1.89 1.56 -25.01
N ALA A 288 2.45 2.16 -23.98
CA ALA A 288 3.51 3.15 -24.10
C ALA A 288 4.90 2.52 -24.35
N GLY A 289 5.05 1.20 -24.25
CA GLY A 289 6.31 0.47 -24.44
C GLY A 289 7.14 0.29 -23.15
N TYR A 290 6.59 0.62 -21.98
CA TYR A 290 7.21 0.48 -20.67
C TYR A 290 6.88 -0.91 -20.03
N THR A 291 7.08 -1.98 -20.79
CA THR A 291 6.69 -3.35 -20.42
C THR A 291 7.49 -3.93 -19.25
N ARG A 292 8.65 -3.36 -18.92
CA ARG A 292 9.51 -3.79 -17.80
C ARG A 292 9.52 -2.83 -16.62
N THR A 293 8.78 -1.72 -16.73
CA THR A 293 8.62 -0.76 -15.65
C THR A 293 7.83 -1.40 -14.51
N GLU A 294 8.37 -1.36 -13.30
CA GLU A 294 7.66 -1.82 -12.10
C GLU A 294 6.42 -0.96 -11.84
N LEU A 295 5.35 -1.58 -11.38
CA LEU A 295 4.12 -0.90 -11.00
C LEU A 295 3.96 -0.94 -9.49
N SER A 296 3.85 0.23 -8.85
CA SER A 296 3.71 0.38 -7.41
C SER A 296 2.43 1.13 -7.03
N LEU A 297 1.65 0.55 -6.15
CA LEU A 297 0.54 1.22 -5.47
C LEU A 297 1.06 1.74 -4.13
N ASN A 298 1.71 2.91 -4.15
CA ASN A 298 2.49 3.38 -3.02
C ASN A 298 1.76 4.34 -2.06
N GLU A 299 0.47 4.51 -2.27
CA GLU A 299 -0.52 4.95 -1.28
C GLU A 299 -1.86 4.25 -1.52
N TRP A 300 -2.30 3.48 -0.53
CA TRP A 300 -3.62 2.88 -0.57
C TRP A 300 -4.23 2.72 0.82
N LEU A 301 -5.54 2.75 0.89
CA LEU A 301 -6.30 2.37 2.08
C LEU A 301 -7.75 2.12 1.66
N PRO A 302 -8.36 0.97 2.03
CA PRO A 302 -9.78 0.73 1.77
C PRO A 302 -10.65 1.79 2.45
N VAL A 303 -11.37 2.58 1.66
CA VAL A 303 -12.42 3.54 2.06
C VAL A 303 -12.19 4.17 3.45
N PRO A 304 -11.19 5.06 3.63
CA PRO A 304 -10.83 5.60 4.93
C PRO A 304 -12.00 6.35 5.60
N SER A 305 -12.33 5.94 6.84
CA SER A 305 -13.45 6.50 7.60
C SER A 305 -13.18 6.34 9.10
N HIS A 306 -13.67 7.27 9.92
CA HIS A 306 -13.61 7.16 11.38
C HIS A 306 -14.46 5.99 11.91
N GLU A 307 -15.52 5.60 11.22
CA GLU A 307 -16.42 4.52 11.61
C GLU A 307 -15.73 3.16 11.60
N VAL A 308 -14.82 2.95 10.65
CA VAL A 308 -14.11 1.67 10.48
C VAL A 308 -12.75 1.66 11.15
N LEU A 309 -12.20 2.81 11.54
CA LEU A 309 -10.85 2.93 12.08
C LEU A 309 -10.63 2.01 13.30
N GLY A 310 -9.63 1.12 13.21
CA GLY A 310 -9.25 0.18 14.26
C GLY A 310 -10.19 -1.03 14.43
N THR A 311 -11.26 -1.14 13.64
CA THR A 311 -12.23 -2.24 13.70
C THR A 311 -11.75 -3.51 12.98
N ALA A 312 -12.44 -4.62 13.22
CA ALA A 312 -12.24 -5.87 12.47
C ALA A 312 -12.57 -5.71 10.98
N ARG A 313 -13.57 -4.91 10.64
CA ARG A 313 -13.92 -4.59 9.26
C ARG A 313 -12.74 -3.98 8.52
N GLN A 314 -12.13 -2.94 9.08
CA GLN A 314 -10.94 -2.35 8.45
C GLN A 314 -9.79 -3.35 8.31
N ALA A 315 -9.59 -4.21 9.32
CA ALA A 315 -8.55 -5.24 9.27
C ALA A 315 -8.80 -6.27 8.15
N ALA A 316 -10.04 -6.73 8.01
CA ALA A 316 -10.44 -7.67 6.95
C ALA A 316 -10.31 -7.04 5.56
N ASP A 317 -10.77 -5.79 5.39
CA ASP A 317 -10.66 -5.07 4.12
C ASP A 317 -9.19 -4.82 3.72
N VAL A 318 -8.34 -4.41 4.67
CA VAL A 318 -6.88 -4.25 4.47
C VAL A 318 -6.23 -5.58 4.08
N CYS A 319 -6.58 -6.67 4.76
CA CYS A 319 -6.06 -7.99 4.41
C CYS A 319 -6.53 -8.42 3.02
N ALA A 320 -7.81 -8.29 2.72
CA ALA A 320 -8.41 -8.64 1.42
C ALA A 320 -7.75 -7.90 0.27
N GLU A 321 -7.48 -6.59 0.43
CA GLU A 321 -6.81 -5.80 -0.59
C GLU A 321 -5.38 -6.29 -0.84
N MET A 322 -4.58 -6.57 0.20
CA MET A 322 -3.24 -7.15 0.04
C MET A 322 -3.27 -8.52 -0.67
N LEU A 323 -4.22 -9.40 -0.29
CA LEU A 323 -4.37 -10.71 -0.93
C LEU A 323 -4.78 -10.58 -2.40
N GLY A 324 -5.72 -9.69 -2.72
CA GLY A 324 -6.13 -9.43 -4.09
C GLY A 324 -5.02 -8.83 -4.96
N LEU A 325 -4.28 -7.86 -4.43
CA LEU A 325 -3.15 -7.22 -5.12
C LEU A 325 -2.02 -8.22 -5.42
N GLN A 326 -1.79 -9.21 -4.57
CA GLN A 326 -0.82 -10.29 -4.81
C GLN A 326 -1.11 -11.02 -6.13
N GLY A 327 -2.37 -11.20 -6.48
CA GLY A 327 -2.81 -11.86 -7.72
C GLY A 327 -2.63 -11.04 -9.00
N THR A 328 -2.31 -9.74 -8.91
CA THR A 328 -2.25 -8.81 -10.05
C THR A 328 -0.85 -8.70 -10.66
N SER A 329 -0.66 -7.77 -11.60
CA SER A 329 0.65 -7.37 -12.17
C SER A 329 1.35 -6.29 -11.36
N LEU A 330 0.85 -5.95 -10.17
CA LEU A 330 1.50 -4.99 -9.26
C LEU A 330 2.79 -5.61 -8.68
N ASP A 331 3.83 -4.80 -8.51
CA ASP A 331 5.12 -5.25 -7.95
C ASP A 331 5.24 -4.95 -6.44
N SER A 332 4.61 -3.87 -5.96
CA SER A 332 4.60 -3.49 -4.54
C SER A 332 3.38 -2.67 -4.16
N ALA A 333 2.98 -2.74 -2.87
CA ALA A 333 1.90 -1.93 -2.33
C ALA A 333 2.28 -1.37 -0.94
N MET A 334 1.94 -0.10 -0.66
CA MET A 334 2.29 0.61 0.57
C MET A 334 1.06 1.29 1.14
N ILE A 335 0.59 0.83 2.30
CA ILE A 335 -0.61 1.41 2.93
C ILE A 335 -0.36 2.85 3.37
N TYR A 336 -1.29 3.71 3.15
CA TYR A 336 -1.28 5.08 3.67
C TYR A 336 -2.23 5.16 4.87
N ASP A 337 -1.76 5.26 6.16
CA ASP A 337 -0.33 5.30 6.49
C ASP A 337 -0.04 4.57 7.82
N ALA A 338 1.22 4.42 8.17
CA ALA A 338 1.63 3.86 9.47
C ALA A 338 1.87 4.94 10.55
N ARG A 339 1.60 6.22 10.29
CA ARG A 339 1.70 7.26 11.31
C ARG A 339 0.76 6.96 12.47
N CYS A 340 1.20 7.29 13.67
CA CYS A 340 0.38 7.17 14.87
C CYS A 340 -0.36 8.49 15.10
N ASN A 341 -1.49 8.70 14.40
CA ASN A 341 -2.20 9.97 14.39
C ASN A 341 -3.74 9.78 14.48
N ILE A 342 -4.50 10.84 14.75
CA ILE A 342 -5.96 10.79 14.92
C ILE A 342 -6.75 10.81 13.60
N GLY A 343 -6.06 10.91 12.45
CA GLY A 343 -6.71 10.94 11.14
C GLY A 343 -7.22 9.58 10.68
N THR A 344 -8.18 9.58 9.78
CA THR A 344 -8.77 8.36 9.18
C THR A 344 -7.78 7.52 8.38
N PHE A 345 -6.65 8.11 7.99
CA PHE A 345 -5.60 7.48 7.20
C PHE A 345 -4.54 6.74 8.02
N SER A 346 -4.69 6.60 9.34
CA SER A 346 -3.71 5.94 10.21
C SER A 346 -4.28 4.62 10.80
N PRO A 347 -4.43 3.57 9.97
CA PRO A 347 -5.13 2.34 10.38
C PRO A 347 -4.34 1.45 11.32
N LEU A 348 -3.00 1.63 11.45
CA LEU A 348 -2.15 0.63 12.08
C LEU A 348 -1.96 0.82 13.58
N PHE A 349 -1.97 2.07 14.08
CA PHE A 349 -1.64 2.36 15.49
C PHE A 349 -2.59 3.36 16.12
N ASN A 350 -2.97 3.06 17.37
CA ASN A 350 -3.80 3.93 18.18
C ASN A 350 -2.95 5.10 18.74
N PRO A 351 -3.29 6.37 18.46
CA PRO A 351 -2.51 7.52 18.90
C PRO A 351 -2.61 7.83 20.41
N PHE A 352 -3.57 7.23 21.11
CA PHE A 352 -3.80 7.50 22.52
C PHE A 352 -3.01 6.57 23.44
N ASP A 353 -2.87 5.29 23.06
CA ASP A 353 -2.17 4.28 23.89
C ASP A 353 -0.97 3.64 23.18
N TYR A 354 -0.69 4.03 21.92
CA TYR A 354 0.41 3.53 21.09
C TYR A 354 0.37 2.02 20.84
N LYS A 355 -0.81 1.40 20.91
CA LYS A 355 -0.97 -0.02 20.62
C LYS A 355 -1.35 -0.24 19.14
N PRO A 356 -1.01 -1.41 18.58
CA PRO A 356 -1.50 -1.79 17.28
C PRO A 356 -3.03 -1.89 17.23
N HIS A 357 -3.62 -1.33 16.17
CA HIS A 357 -5.00 -1.61 15.77
C HIS A 357 -5.12 -3.00 15.13
N LYS A 358 -6.36 -3.48 14.92
CA LYS A 358 -6.59 -4.78 14.28
C LYS A 358 -6.00 -4.88 12.87
N ALA A 359 -5.98 -3.79 12.10
CA ALA A 359 -5.37 -3.74 10.76
C ALA A 359 -3.86 -4.05 10.75
N TYR A 360 -3.12 -3.78 11.82
CA TYR A 360 -1.72 -4.19 11.94
C TYR A 360 -1.55 -5.70 11.83
N TYR A 361 -2.51 -6.48 12.32
CA TYR A 361 -2.43 -7.94 12.27
C TYR A 361 -2.70 -8.51 10.88
N ALA A 362 -3.32 -7.74 9.97
CA ALA A 362 -3.33 -8.07 8.54
C ALA A 362 -1.93 -8.09 7.94
N PHE A 363 -1.05 -7.15 8.35
CA PHE A 363 0.36 -7.13 7.95
C PHE A 363 1.13 -8.35 8.48
N LYS A 364 0.90 -8.71 9.75
CA LYS A 364 1.49 -9.94 10.31
C LYS A 364 1.02 -11.18 9.58
N ALA A 365 -0.27 -11.24 9.23
CA ALA A 365 -0.83 -12.34 8.44
C ALA A 365 -0.18 -12.43 7.06
N PHE A 366 -0.08 -11.32 6.32
CA PHE A 366 0.55 -11.31 5.01
C PHE A 366 2.04 -11.65 5.07
N ASN A 367 2.73 -11.25 6.13
CA ASN A 367 4.14 -11.62 6.33
C ASN A 367 4.34 -13.14 6.47
N GLU A 368 3.33 -13.90 6.94
CA GLU A 368 3.42 -15.37 6.93
C GLU A 368 3.53 -15.93 5.51
N LEU A 369 2.87 -15.30 4.53
CA LEU A 369 3.04 -15.62 3.12
C LEU A 369 4.40 -15.17 2.60
N TYR A 370 4.78 -13.91 2.89
CA TYR A 370 5.99 -13.28 2.37
C TYR A 370 7.28 -14.00 2.82
N LYS A 371 7.34 -14.49 4.05
CA LYS A 371 8.45 -15.29 4.57
C LYS A 371 8.65 -16.60 3.78
N ARG A 372 7.57 -17.18 3.25
CA ARG A 372 7.59 -18.45 2.49
C ARG A 372 7.91 -18.28 1.02
N LYS A 373 7.88 -17.07 0.51
CA LYS A 373 8.37 -16.61 -0.80
C LYS A 373 7.61 -17.09 -2.02
N THR A 374 7.02 -18.29 -2.03
CA THR A 374 6.37 -18.87 -3.20
C THR A 374 4.87 -19.00 -2.98
N GLU A 375 4.08 -18.21 -3.71
CA GLU A 375 2.63 -18.36 -3.80
C GLU A 375 2.30 -19.69 -4.48
N VAL A 376 1.34 -20.41 -3.92
CA VAL A 376 0.82 -21.66 -4.47
C VAL A 376 -0.64 -21.50 -4.88
N LEU A 377 -1.16 -22.46 -5.68
CA LEU A 377 -2.53 -22.39 -6.13
C LEU A 377 -3.49 -22.40 -4.95
N SER A 378 -4.34 -21.38 -4.89
CA SER A 378 -5.42 -21.27 -3.94
C SER A 378 -6.66 -20.63 -4.59
N SER A 379 -7.85 -21.02 -4.13
CA SER A 379 -9.10 -20.47 -4.63
C SER A 379 -10.18 -20.48 -3.56
N SER A 380 -11.14 -19.57 -3.70
CA SER A 380 -12.35 -19.48 -2.87
C SER A 380 -13.59 -19.63 -3.73
N SER A 381 -14.62 -20.32 -3.23
CA SER A 381 -15.93 -20.39 -3.88
C SER A 381 -16.70 -19.06 -3.81
N ASP A 382 -16.31 -18.13 -2.93
CA ASP A 382 -16.84 -16.77 -2.84
C ASP A 382 -15.70 -15.72 -2.91
N PRO A 383 -15.10 -15.51 -4.09
CA PRO A 383 -13.93 -14.63 -4.25
C PRO A 383 -14.25 -13.13 -4.08
N TRP A 384 -15.51 -12.77 -3.93
CA TRP A 384 -15.93 -11.38 -3.73
C TRP A 384 -15.93 -10.95 -2.26
N ARG A 385 -16.16 -11.90 -1.34
CA ARG A 385 -16.24 -11.65 0.09
C ARG A 385 -15.19 -12.43 0.89
N THR A 386 -14.64 -13.51 0.32
CA THR A 386 -13.66 -14.34 1.00
C THR A 386 -12.43 -14.52 0.11
N TRP A 387 -11.39 -13.78 0.43
CA TRP A 387 -10.12 -13.72 -0.29
C TRP A 387 -9.14 -14.71 0.31
N VAL A 388 -8.36 -15.37 -0.52
CA VAL A 388 -7.36 -16.34 -0.07
C VAL A 388 -6.08 -16.25 -0.88
N VAL A 389 -4.95 -16.34 -0.20
CA VAL A 389 -3.63 -16.63 -0.79
C VAL A 389 -2.94 -17.64 0.11
N ALA A 390 -2.30 -18.61 -0.52
CA ALA A 390 -1.44 -19.57 0.16
C ALA A 390 -0.01 -19.48 -0.36
N ALA A 391 0.94 -19.76 0.51
CA ALA A 391 2.36 -19.76 0.16
C ALA A 391 3.08 -20.94 0.81
N ARG A 392 4.10 -21.47 0.11
CA ARG A 392 4.98 -22.51 0.63
C ARG A 392 6.39 -22.01 0.87
N GLY A 393 6.97 -22.48 1.97
CA GLY A 393 8.38 -22.43 2.28
C GLY A 393 9.05 -23.79 2.02
N GLU A 394 10.23 -23.96 2.61
CA GLU A 394 10.98 -25.24 2.53
C GLU A 394 10.38 -26.33 3.42
N LYS A 395 9.83 -25.98 4.56
CA LYS A 395 9.38 -26.92 5.60
C LYS A 395 7.89 -26.85 5.90
N ASP A 396 7.26 -25.75 5.59
CA ASP A 396 5.88 -25.46 5.95
C ASP A 396 5.17 -24.60 4.90
N GLY A 397 3.85 -24.53 5.02
CA GLY A 397 2.99 -23.63 4.24
C GLY A 397 2.19 -22.69 5.13
N ALA A 398 1.70 -21.60 4.54
CA ALA A 398 0.74 -20.72 5.16
C ALA A 398 -0.44 -20.49 4.22
N VAL A 399 -1.63 -20.41 4.81
CA VAL A 399 -2.86 -19.96 4.14
C VAL A 399 -3.37 -18.75 4.89
N VAL A 400 -3.62 -17.66 4.19
CA VAL A 400 -4.25 -16.45 4.75
C VAL A 400 -5.59 -16.25 4.06
N ILE A 401 -6.64 -16.17 4.87
CA ILE A 401 -8.02 -15.95 4.42
C ILE A 401 -8.51 -14.66 5.04
N ALA A 402 -9.11 -13.77 4.23
CA ALA A 402 -9.80 -12.57 4.68
C ALA A 402 -11.26 -12.65 4.29
N HIS A 403 -12.16 -12.64 5.26
CA HIS A 403 -13.61 -12.59 5.05
C HIS A 403 -14.12 -11.19 5.33
N THR A 404 -14.66 -10.52 4.29
CA THR A 404 -15.17 -9.14 4.36
C THR A 404 -16.69 -9.06 4.47
N GLY A 405 -17.38 -10.22 4.50
CA GLY A 405 -18.83 -10.28 4.65
C GLY A 405 -19.32 -9.85 6.04
N ASP A 406 -20.55 -9.36 6.10
CA ASP A 406 -21.22 -8.92 7.34
C ASP A 406 -21.82 -10.10 8.13
N GLU A 407 -21.81 -11.31 7.59
CA GLU A 407 -22.39 -12.52 8.18
C GLU A 407 -21.32 -13.59 8.44
N GLU A 408 -21.57 -14.40 9.46
CA GLU A 408 -20.78 -15.60 9.70
C GLU A 408 -21.12 -16.67 8.67
N VAL A 409 -20.12 -17.34 8.09
CA VAL A 409 -20.29 -18.36 7.04
C VAL A 409 -19.59 -19.66 7.39
N PRO A 410 -20.16 -20.85 7.06
CA PRO A 410 -19.46 -22.12 7.22
C PRO A 410 -18.20 -22.16 6.34
N LEU A 411 -17.09 -22.73 6.89
CA LEU A 411 -15.81 -22.87 6.21
C LEU A 411 -15.50 -24.33 5.94
N VAL A 412 -15.18 -24.64 4.69
CA VAL A 412 -14.54 -25.89 4.28
C VAL A 412 -13.16 -25.54 3.72
N LEU A 413 -12.11 -26.00 4.37
CA LEU A 413 -10.72 -25.80 3.94
C LEU A 413 -10.12 -27.13 3.46
N ASP A 414 -9.87 -27.25 2.17
CA ASP A 414 -9.21 -28.37 1.53
C ASP A 414 -7.78 -28.00 1.16
N MET A 415 -6.80 -28.75 1.69
CA MET A 415 -5.38 -28.51 1.48
C MET A 415 -4.72 -29.78 0.93
N SER A 416 -4.18 -29.70 -0.27
CA SER A 416 -3.54 -30.81 -1.00
C SER A 416 -2.08 -30.49 -1.41
N GLY A 417 -1.41 -31.45 -2.05
CA GLY A 417 -0.10 -31.23 -2.68
C GLY A 417 1.09 -31.19 -1.73
N ARG A 418 0.95 -31.69 -0.50
CA ARG A 418 2.05 -31.77 0.46
C ARG A 418 2.92 -33.01 0.20
N ALA A 419 4.24 -32.83 0.24
CA ALA A 419 5.17 -33.96 0.02
C ALA A 419 4.97 -35.02 1.11
N GLY A 420 4.56 -36.24 0.70
CA GLY A 420 4.39 -37.40 1.57
C GLY A 420 3.06 -37.51 2.32
N ALA A 421 2.15 -36.54 2.21
CA ALA A 421 0.85 -36.64 2.89
C ALA A 421 -0.18 -37.41 2.05
N ARG A 422 -0.85 -38.40 2.66
CA ARG A 422 -2.13 -38.89 2.15
C ARG A 422 -3.16 -37.75 2.29
N PRO A 423 -4.18 -37.65 1.42
CA PRO A 423 -5.29 -36.74 1.64
C PRO A 423 -5.90 -37.07 3.01
N SER A 424 -5.63 -36.26 4.00
CA SER A 424 -6.25 -36.36 5.32
C SER A 424 -7.26 -35.25 5.44
N PRO A 425 -8.46 -35.49 5.98
CA PRO A 425 -9.33 -34.42 6.40
C PRO A 425 -8.55 -33.51 7.35
N CYS A 426 -8.72 -32.23 7.26
CA CYS A 426 -7.94 -31.09 7.80
C CYS A 426 -7.41 -31.18 9.26
N GLY A 427 -7.67 -32.25 10.03
CA GLY A 427 -7.37 -32.32 11.46
C GLY A 427 -5.90 -32.52 11.84
N ASP A 428 -5.12 -33.19 11.02
CA ASP A 428 -3.82 -33.76 11.47
C ASP A 428 -2.58 -32.99 10.96
N VAL A 429 -2.72 -31.81 10.32
CA VAL A 429 -1.63 -31.11 9.63
C VAL A 429 -1.57 -29.62 9.91
N VAL A 430 -2.55 -29.07 10.60
CA VAL A 430 -2.56 -27.67 11.02
C VAL A 430 -1.78 -27.54 12.31
N ASN A 431 -0.60 -26.90 12.26
CA ASN A 431 0.22 -26.68 13.46
C ASN A 431 -0.25 -25.48 14.25
N GLU A 432 -0.71 -24.46 13.56
CA GLU A 432 -1.16 -23.23 14.18
C GLU A 432 -2.25 -22.57 13.35
N CYS A 433 -3.26 -22.12 14.03
CA CYS A 433 -4.32 -21.30 13.44
C CYS A 433 -4.51 -20.05 14.30
N ARG A 434 -4.51 -18.88 13.68
CA ARG A 434 -4.74 -17.59 14.34
C ARG A 434 -5.89 -16.86 13.71
N ILE A 435 -6.69 -16.20 14.54
CA ILE A 435 -7.83 -15.41 14.07
C ILE A 435 -7.79 -13.97 14.60
N THR A 436 -8.20 -13.04 13.75
CA THR A 436 -8.53 -11.65 14.10
C THR A 436 -9.93 -11.34 13.60
N ASP A 437 -10.84 -10.96 14.53
CA ASP A 437 -12.24 -10.65 14.23
C ASP A 437 -12.79 -9.55 15.15
N GLY A 438 -14.09 -9.44 15.29
CA GLY A 438 -14.78 -8.48 16.17
C GLY A 438 -14.31 -8.57 17.62
N THR A 439 -14.06 -9.76 18.14
CA THR A 439 -13.77 -10.05 19.56
C THR A 439 -12.31 -10.45 19.81
N ARG A 440 -11.67 -11.13 18.88
CA ARG A 440 -10.31 -11.68 18.99
C ARG A 440 -9.30 -10.84 18.19
N THR A 441 -8.04 -10.91 18.59
CA THR A 441 -6.95 -10.20 17.91
C THR A 441 -5.71 -11.09 17.85
N ASN A 442 -5.43 -11.69 16.69
CA ASN A 442 -4.31 -12.61 16.45
C ASN A 442 -4.25 -13.74 17.49
N GLU A 443 -5.41 -14.24 17.87
CA GLU A 443 -5.55 -15.27 18.90
C GLU A 443 -5.38 -16.65 18.30
N ILE A 444 -4.64 -17.53 18.99
CA ILE A 444 -4.47 -18.92 18.58
C ILE A 444 -5.75 -19.66 18.91
N VAL A 445 -6.31 -20.33 17.92
CA VAL A 445 -7.58 -21.08 18.03
C VAL A 445 -7.45 -22.42 17.29
N PRO A 446 -8.27 -23.43 17.62
CA PRO A 446 -8.47 -24.57 16.73
C PRO A 446 -8.94 -24.11 15.34
N LEU A 447 -8.68 -24.89 14.30
CA LEU A 447 -9.19 -24.56 12.96
C LEU A 447 -10.72 -24.40 13.02
N PRO A 448 -11.25 -23.19 12.73
CA PRO A 448 -12.68 -22.95 12.87
C PRO A 448 -13.46 -23.60 11.72
N THR A 449 -14.66 -24.05 12.01
CA THR A 449 -15.64 -24.51 11.01
C THR A 449 -16.51 -23.38 10.46
N MET A 450 -16.39 -22.20 11.05
CA MET A 450 -17.11 -20.98 10.67
C MET A 450 -16.14 -19.82 10.55
N LEU A 451 -16.31 -18.96 9.55
CA LEU A 451 -15.63 -17.67 9.42
C LEU A 451 -16.55 -16.58 10.00
N PRO A 452 -16.14 -15.90 11.07
CA PRO A 452 -16.89 -14.76 11.61
C PRO A 452 -16.93 -13.60 10.61
N PRO A 453 -17.91 -12.69 10.74
CA PRO A 453 -17.94 -11.46 9.96
C PRO A 453 -16.63 -10.70 10.12
N HIS A 454 -16.14 -10.12 9.02
CA HIS A 454 -14.94 -9.27 9.02
C HIS A 454 -13.76 -9.91 9.76
N SER A 455 -13.34 -11.09 9.30
CA SER A 455 -12.28 -11.85 9.95
C SER A 455 -11.06 -12.09 9.07
N ILE A 456 -9.91 -12.27 9.71
CA ILE A 456 -8.66 -12.74 9.11
C ILE A 456 -8.31 -14.06 9.78
N LEU A 457 -8.13 -15.11 8.99
CA LEU A 457 -7.68 -16.42 9.43
C LEU A 457 -6.29 -16.71 8.83
N VAL A 458 -5.36 -17.10 9.69
CA VAL A 458 -4.03 -17.57 9.30
C VAL A 458 -3.90 -19.02 9.69
N VAL A 459 -3.56 -19.87 8.75
CA VAL A 459 -3.33 -21.32 8.98
C VAL A 459 -1.90 -21.63 8.60
N ILE A 460 -1.14 -22.22 9.51
CA ILE A 460 0.21 -22.73 9.28
C ILE A 460 0.14 -24.26 9.27
N ALA A 461 0.68 -24.86 8.22
CA ALA A 461 0.67 -26.31 8.03
C ALA A 461 2.08 -26.81 7.71
N ASP A 462 2.57 -27.81 8.45
CA ASP A 462 3.85 -28.47 8.16
C ASP A 462 3.70 -29.49 7.04
N TYR A 463 4.83 -29.80 6.37
CA TYR A 463 4.93 -30.80 5.31
C TYR A 463 5.33 -32.19 5.84
N ASN A 464 5.33 -32.41 7.15
CA ASN A 464 5.74 -33.68 7.77
C ASN A 464 4.73 -34.80 7.63
#